data_54d23523357bcd8dd15e59a632cf1583
#
_entry.id   54d23523357bcd8dd15e59a632cf1583
#
_cell.length_a   1.000
_cell.length_b   1.000
_cell.length_c   1.000
_cell.angle_alpha   90.00
_cell.angle_beta   90.00
_cell.angle_gamma   90.00
#
_symmetry.space_group_name_H-M   'P 1'
#
loop_
_entity.id
_entity.type
_entity.pdbx_description
1 polymer ?
#
loop_
_entity_poly.entity_id
_entity_poly.type
_entity_poly.pdbx_seq_one_letter_code
_entity_poly.pdbx_strand_id
1 'polypeptide(L)'
;GDLFGAGKMFLPQVIRSARVMKKAVAVLDPYLMALKETGASQNAGKILLATVKGDVHDIGKNIVGVVLGCNNYEIIDLGVMVPVNKIIETAVAEKVDMVGLSGLITPSLAEMTHVAQEMDRAGLEVPLLIGGATTSRVHTAVKIAPFDEPGVFHVPDASKAVGVIGALINPETRVEAAAKFREDYEKVRRQREDAGKKKKLM
;
A
#
# COMPACT_ATOMS: atom_id res chain seq x y z
N GLY A 1 -5.58 11.15 -10.34
CA GLY A 1 -4.53 10.21 -10.74
C GLY A 1 -4.09 10.47 -12.17
N ASP A 2 -4.88 10.05 -13.14
CA ASP A 2 -4.48 10.05 -14.57
C ASP A 2 -4.16 11.44 -15.11
N LEU A 3 -4.94 12.47 -14.75
CA LEU A 3 -4.67 13.86 -15.14
C LEU A 3 -3.36 14.40 -14.52
N PHE A 4 -3.07 14.02 -13.28
CA PHE A 4 -1.82 14.39 -12.62
C PHE A 4 -0.63 13.64 -13.26
N GLY A 5 -0.75 12.34 -13.45
CA GLY A 5 0.26 11.52 -14.12
C GLY A 5 0.54 11.93 -15.57
N ALA A 6 -0.48 12.43 -16.26
CA ALA A 6 -0.37 12.97 -17.63
C ALA A 6 0.13 14.42 -17.68
N GLY A 7 0.49 15.05 -16.54
CA GLY A 7 0.92 16.45 -16.47
C GLY A 7 -0.19 17.47 -16.74
N LYS A 8 -1.44 17.05 -16.79
CA LYS A 8 -2.62 17.91 -17.04
C LYS A 8 -3.23 18.53 -15.77
N MET A 9 -2.75 18.11 -14.60
CA MET A 9 -3.17 18.64 -13.30
C MET A 9 -1.94 18.79 -12.40
N PHE A 10 -1.85 19.91 -11.68
CA PHE A 10 -0.76 20.21 -10.75
C PHE A 10 -1.13 19.89 -9.31
N LEU A 11 -0.12 19.67 -8.46
CA LEU A 11 -0.31 19.30 -7.04
C LEU A 11 -1.28 20.23 -6.28
N PRO A 12 -1.24 21.58 -6.43
CA PRO A 12 -2.22 22.44 -5.76
C PRO A 12 -3.68 22.17 -6.16
N GLN A 13 -3.92 21.78 -7.41
CA GLN A 13 -5.26 21.42 -7.90
C GLN A 13 -5.73 20.09 -7.31
N VAL A 14 -4.83 19.11 -7.19
CA VAL A 14 -5.10 17.83 -6.53
C VAL A 14 -5.47 18.06 -5.06
N ILE A 15 -4.70 18.89 -4.35
CA ILE A 15 -4.94 19.22 -2.94
C ILE A 15 -6.29 19.95 -2.77
N ARG A 16 -6.63 20.88 -3.67
CA ARG A 16 -7.93 21.55 -3.63
C ARG A 16 -9.08 20.57 -3.81
N SER A 17 -8.97 19.69 -4.81
CA SER A 17 -9.97 18.65 -5.07
C SER A 17 -10.14 17.72 -3.88
N ALA A 18 -9.03 17.27 -3.26
CA ALA A 18 -9.06 16.44 -2.06
C ALA A 18 -9.71 17.16 -0.87
N ARG A 19 -9.44 18.45 -0.67
CA ARG A 19 -10.09 19.27 0.38
C ARG A 19 -11.59 19.40 0.17
N VAL A 20 -12.03 19.63 -1.08
CA VAL A 20 -13.47 19.73 -1.40
C VAL A 20 -14.14 18.38 -1.12
N MET A 21 -13.54 17.29 -1.57
CA MET A 21 -14.05 15.95 -1.33
C MET A 21 -14.12 15.62 0.16
N LYS A 22 -13.07 15.93 0.94
CA LYS A 22 -13.07 15.75 2.39
C LYS A 22 -14.20 16.53 3.08
N LYS A 23 -14.47 17.77 2.66
CA LYS A 23 -15.59 18.56 3.19
C LYS A 23 -16.95 17.96 2.83
N ALA A 24 -17.10 17.47 1.60
CA ALA A 24 -18.33 16.82 1.17
C ALA A 24 -18.59 15.52 1.94
N VAL A 25 -17.54 14.69 2.13
CA VAL A 25 -17.61 13.47 2.94
C VAL A 25 -17.98 13.79 4.39
N ALA A 26 -17.38 14.81 5.00
CA ALA A 26 -17.69 15.21 6.37
C ALA A 26 -19.17 15.59 6.58
N VAL A 27 -19.86 16.07 5.55
CA VAL A 27 -21.31 16.31 5.59
C VAL A 27 -22.09 14.99 5.58
N LEU A 28 -21.56 13.95 4.90
CA LEU A 28 -22.18 12.63 4.80
C LEU A 28 -21.86 11.73 5.99
N ASP A 29 -20.73 11.98 6.69
CA ASP A 29 -20.26 11.17 7.82
C ASP A 29 -21.33 10.85 8.86
N PRO A 30 -22.16 11.81 9.35
CA PRO A 30 -23.21 11.50 10.32
C PRO A 30 -24.25 10.50 9.79
N TYR A 31 -24.57 10.59 8.51
CA TYR A 31 -25.54 9.69 7.87
C TYR A 31 -24.92 8.31 7.65
N LEU A 32 -23.65 8.25 7.28
CA LEU A 32 -22.91 6.99 7.13
C LEU A 32 -22.70 6.30 8.48
N MET A 33 -22.44 7.06 9.56
CA MET A 33 -22.35 6.54 10.92
C MET A 33 -23.68 5.94 11.38
N ALA A 34 -24.79 6.64 11.16
CA ALA A 34 -26.12 6.13 11.47
C ALA A 34 -26.46 4.84 10.71
N LEU A 35 -26.04 4.72 9.45
CA LEU A 35 -26.19 3.49 8.66
C LEU A 35 -25.31 2.34 9.19
N LYS A 36 -24.10 2.64 9.70
CA LYS A 36 -23.23 1.65 10.34
C LYS A 36 -23.83 1.10 11.63
N GLU A 37 -24.44 1.94 12.45
CA GLU A 37 -25.12 1.53 13.69
C GLU A 37 -26.32 0.60 13.40
N THR A 38 -26.97 0.73 12.25
CA THR A 38 -28.05 -0.18 11.80
C THR A 38 -27.55 -1.49 11.19
N GLY A 39 -26.23 -1.74 11.17
CA GLY A 39 -25.63 -2.95 10.61
C GLY A 39 -25.58 -2.99 9.07
N ALA A 40 -26.01 -1.94 8.40
CA ALA A 40 -26.11 -1.89 6.94
C ALA A 40 -24.79 -1.56 6.20
N SER A 41 -23.72 -1.18 6.93
CA SER A 41 -22.42 -0.85 6.33
C SER A 41 -21.31 -1.43 7.17
N GLN A 42 -20.81 -2.60 6.77
CA GLN A 42 -19.53 -3.11 7.28
C GLN A 42 -18.40 -2.29 6.68
N ASN A 43 -17.30 -2.05 7.44
CA ASN A 43 -16.08 -1.50 6.91
C ASN A 43 -15.62 -2.35 5.73
N ALA A 44 -15.11 -1.72 4.66
CA ALA A 44 -14.59 -2.42 3.48
C ALA A 44 -13.32 -3.23 3.81
N GLY A 45 -12.66 -2.92 4.94
CA GLY A 45 -11.49 -3.59 5.48
C GLY A 45 -10.69 -2.64 6.38
N LYS A 46 -9.78 -3.20 7.16
CA LYS A 46 -8.90 -2.49 8.09
C LYS A 46 -7.46 -2.51 7.57
N ILE A 47 -6.84 -1.35 7.39
CA ILE A 47 -5.54 -1.20 6.76
C ILE A 47 -4.59 -0.46 7.71
N LEU A 48 -3.45 -1.07 8.01
CA LEU A 48 -2.37 -0.43 8.73
C LEU A 48 -1.44 0.29 7.77
N LEU A 49 -1.13 1.54 8.05
CA LEU A 49 -0.18 2.35 7.27
C LEU A 49 0.99 2.79 8.16
N ALA A 50 2.21 2.68 7.65
CA ALA A 50 3.41 3.11 8.35
C ALA A 50 4.47 3.67 7.38
N THR A 51 5.16 4.73 7.78
CA THR A 51 6.44 5.09 7.18
C THR A 51 7.53 4.35 7.95
N VAL A 52 8.35 3.58 7.23
CA VAL A 52 9.32 2.66 7.83
C VAL A 52 10.38 3.37 8.68
N LYS A 53 11.05 2.62 9.53
CA LYS A 53 12.12 3.10 10.41
C LYS A 53 13.16 3.92 9.63
N GLY A 54 13.60 5.04 10.23
CA GLY A 54 14.59 5.94 9.64
C GLY A 54 14.05 6.90 8.59
N ASP A 55 12.76 6.85 8.26
CA ASP A 55 12.13 7.72 7.28
C ASP A 55 11.02 8.57 7.94
N VAL A 56 11.00 9.88 7.61
CA VAL A 56 10.04 10.86 8.16
C VAL A 56 9.06 11.40 7.11
N HIS A 57 9.14 10.91 5.87
CA HIS A 57 8.35 11.41 4.77
C HIS A 57 6.99 10.71 4.70
N ASP A 58 5.95 11.38 5.14
CA ASP A 58 4.62 10.81 5.31
C ASP A 58 3.53 11.42 4.40
N ILE A 59 3.83 12.48 3.64
CA ILE A 59 2.83 13.17 2.82
C ILE A 59 2.11 12.20 1.87
N GLY A 60 2.86 11.34 1.18
CA GLY A 60 2.29 10.35 0.27
C GLY A 60 1.41 9.32 1.00
N LYS A 61 1.87 8.80 2.14
CA LYS A 61 1.13 7.88 3.00
C LYS A 61 -0.18 8.51 3.50
N ASN A 62 -0.12 9.75 3.97
CA ASN A 62 -1.29 10.46 4.48
C ASN A 62 -2.33 10.70 3.38
N ILE A 63 -1.90 11.00 2.15
CA ILE A 63 -2.82 11.10 0.99
C ILE A 63 -3.49 9.75 0.73
N VAL A 64 -2.74 8.65 0.73
CA VAL A 64 -3.29 7.29 0.58
C VAL A 64 -4.30 7.00 1.68
N GLY A 65 -3.96 7.27 2.95
CA GLY A 65 -4.86 7.08 4.09
C GLY A 65 -6.18 7.85 3.95
N VAL A 66 -6.11 9.12 3.54
CA VAL A 66 -7.32 9.94 3.29
C VAL A 66 -8.17 9.34 2.16
N VAL A 67 -7.55 8.94 1.05
CA VAL A 67 -8.27 8.37 -0.09
C VAL A 67 -8.94 7.05 0.28
N LEU A 68 -8.25 6.19 1.02
CA LEU A 68 -8.80 4.92 1.49
C LEU A 68 -9.92 5.13 2.53
N GLY A 69 -9.75 6.05 3.47
CA GLY A 69 -10.80 6.42 4.41
C GLY A 69 -12.08 6.92 3.72
N CYS A 70 -11.93 7.68 2.62
CA CYS A 70 -13.06 8.08 1.78
C CYS A 70 -13.73 6.90 1.05
N ASN A 71 -13.06 5.76 0.94
CA ASN A 71 -13.60 4.54 0.33
C ASN A 71 -14.02 3.49 1.39
N ASN A 72 -14.36 3.95 2.57
CA ASN A 72 -14.90 3.14 3.67
C ASN A 72 -13.91 2.11 4.27
N TYR A 73 -12.60 2.32 4.13
CA TYR A 73 -11.60 1.56 4.85
C TYR A 73 -11.31 2.19 6.22
N GLU A 74 -11.14 1.35 7.22
CA GLU A 74 -10.61 1.78 8.52
C GLU A 74 -9.09 1.87 8.43
N ILE A 75 -8.52 3.02 8.78
CA ILE A 75 -7.09 3.27 8.67
C ILE A 75 -6.46 3.39 10.05
N ILE A 76 -5.47 2.52 10.30
CA ILE A 76 -4.57 2.59 11.44
C ILE A 76 -3.26 3.17 10.95
N ASP A 77 -3.02 4.46 11.24
CA ASP A 77 -1.79 5.13 10.86
C ASP A 77 -0.81 5.16 12.03
N LEU A 78 0.32 4.44 11.90
CA LEU A 78 1.38 4.42 12.91
C LEU A 78 2.33 5.62 12.82
N GLY A 79 2.17 6.49 11.81
CA GLY A 79 3.04 7.65 11.63
C GLY A 79 4.33 7.34 10.90
N VAL A 80 5.43 7.93 11.38
CA VAL A 80 6.76 7.88 10.76
C VAL A 80 7.79 7.17 11.66
N MET A 81 8.92 6.77 11.07
CA MET A 81 10.03 6.11 11.78
C MET A 81 9.59 4.85 12.55
N VAL A 82 8.64 4.11 12.02
CA VAL A 82 8.00 3.01 12.72
C VAL A 82 8.90 1.76 12.67
N PRO A 83 9.28 1.21 13.83
CA PRO A 83 10.08 -0.01 13.86
C PRO A 83 9.23 -1.23 13.51
N VAL A 84 9.86 -2.26 12.94
CA VAL A 84 9.20 -3.48 12.43
C VAL A 84 8.35 -4.20 13.48
N ASN A 85 8.85 -4.35 14.71
CA ASN A 85 8.08 -5.00 15.78
C ASN A 85 6.77 -4.29 16.05
N LYS A 86 6.75 -2.95 16.05
CA LYS A 86 5.52 -2.17 16.26
C LYS A 86 4.51 -2.38 15.12
N ILE A 87 4.99 -2.51 13.88
CA ILE A 87 4.13 -2.80 12.72
C ILE A 87 3.46 -4.16 12.91
N ILE A 88 4.24 -5.20 13.22
CA ILE A 88 3.74 -6.56 13.37
C ILE A 88 2.80 -6.69 14.59
N GLU A 89 3.23 -6.20 15.75
CA GLU A 89 2.42 -6.22 16.98
C GLU A 89 1.06 -5.56 16.77
N THR A 90 1.05 -4.38 16.12
CA THR A 90 -0.21 -3.67 15.85
C THR A 90 -1.04 -4.40 14.80
N ALA A 91 -0.43 -4.92 13.74
CA ALA A 91 -1.16 -5.67 12.71
C ALA A 91 -1.89 -6.88 13.27
N VAL A 92 -1.24 -7.62 14.18
CA VAL A 92 -1.81 -8.78 14.86
C VAL A 92 -2.90 -8.36 15.86
N ALA A 93 -2.60 -7.36 16.72
CA ALA A 93 -3.54 -6.92 17.77
C ALA A 93 -4.82 -6.35 17.19
N GLU A 94 -4.72 -5.59 16.14
CA GLU A 94 -5.85 -4.93 15.46
C GLU A 94 -6.52 -5.81 14.40
N LYS A 95 -5.96 -6.99 14.11
CA LYS A 95 -6.46 -7.93 13.09
C LYS A 95 -6.67 -7.22 11.74
N VAL A 96 -5.64 -6.57 11.25
CA VAL A 96 -5.72 -5.83 10.00
C VAL A 96 -5.84 -6.76 8.80
N ASP A 97 -6.54 -6.31 7.77
CA ASP A 97 -6.68 -7.05 6.50
C ASP A 97 -5.48 -6.81 5.57
N MET A 98 -4.68 -5.78 5.84
CA MET A 98 -3.57 -5.38 4.98
C MET A 98 -2.59 -4.46 5.71
N VAL A 99 -1.30 -4.55 5.35
CA VAL A 99 -0.25 -3.63 5.80
C VAL A 99 0.26 -2.81 4.62
N GLY A 100 0.37 -1.49 4.78
CA GLY A 100 0.94 -0.59 3.77
C GLY A 100 2.17 0.15 4.30
N LEU A 101 3.28 0.03 3.58
CA LEU A 101 4.55 0.69 3.91
C LEU A 101 4.85 1.83 2.96
N SER A 102 5.38 2.91 3.51
CA SER A 102 5.86 4.07 2.76
C SER A 102 7.30 4.40 3.09
N GLY A 103 8.02 4.92 2.09
CA GLY A 103 9.37 5.44 2.26
C GLY A 103 9.80 6.29 1.06
N LEU A 104 10.67 7.27 1.32
CA LEU A 104 11.16 8.21 0.31
C LEU A 104 12.66 8.10 0.07
N ILE A 105 13.43 7.60 1.04
CA ILE A 105 14.89 7.54 0.96
C ILE A 105 15.38 6.12 0.68
N THR A 106 16.57 6.00 0.11
CA THR A 106 17.13 4.69 -0.28
C THR A 106 17.20 3.68 0.87
N PRO A 107 17.58 4.05 2.11
CA PRO A 107 17.58 3.12 3.24
C PRO A 107 16.20 2.51 3.55
N SER A 108 15.11 3.21 3.24
CA SER A 108 13.75 2.71 3.46
C SER A 108 13.46 1.42 2.70
N LEU A 109 14.13 1.20 1.56
CA LEU A 109 13.99 -0.02 0.77
C LEU A 109 14.47 -1.27 1.51
N ALA A 110 15.55 -1.15 2.29
CA ALA A 110 16.06 -2.24 3.13
C ALA A 110 15.12 -2.51 4.31
N GLU A 111 14.58 -1.47 4.93
CA GLU A 111 13.61 -1.59 6.02
C GLU A 111 12.31 -2.26 5.54
N MET A 112 11.81 -1.93 4.33
CA MET A 112 10.64 -2.59 3.75
C MET A 112 10.89 -4.09 3.52
N THR A 113 12.09 -4.46 3.06
CA THR A 113 12.49 -5.86 2.91
C THR A 113 12.52 -6.56 4.27
N HIS A 114 13.05 -5.89 5.29
CA HIS A 114 13.09 -6.42 6.64
C HIS A 114 11.69 -6.62 7.23
N VAL A 115 10.75 -5.70 7.00
CA VAL A 115 9.36 -5.86 7.43
C VAL A 115 8.72 -7.09 6.76
N ALA A 116 8.90 -7.28 5.45
CA ALA A 116 8.37 -8.46 4.75
C ALA A 116 8.91 -9.76 5.34
N GLN A 117 10.21 -9.84 5.63
CA GLN A 117 10.83 -11.01 6.27
C GLN A 117 10.28 -11.29 7.67
N GLU A 118 10.06 -10.25 8.47
CA GLU A 118 9.52 -10.42 9.81
C GLU A 118 8.02 -10.74 9.81
N MET A 119 7.27 -10.27 8.82
CA MET A 119 5.86 -10.67 8.60
C MET A 119 5.79 -12.17 8.30
N ASP A 120 6.62 -12.66 7.38
CA ASP A 120 6.72 -14.10 7.06
C ASP A 120 7.09 -14.92 8.29
N ARG A 121 8.12 -14.52 9.05
CA ARG A 121 8.53 -15.19 10.30
C ARG A 121 7.45 -15.22 11.37
N ALA A 122 6.64 -14.16 11.44
CA ALA A 122 5.54 -14.06 12.38
C ALA A 122 4.29 -14.84 11.94
N GLY A 123 4.29 -15.41 10.72
CA GLY A 123 3.12 -16.06 10.14
C GLY A 123 1.96 -15.09 9.90
N LEU A 124 2.24 -13.83 9.61
CA LEU A 124 1.24 -12.81 9.38
C LEU A 124 0.76 -12.86 7.92
N GLU A 125 -0.30 -13.59 7.66
CA GLU A 125 -0.84 -13.87 6.34
C GLU A 125 -1.76 -12.74 5.81
N VAL A 126 -1.26 -11.50 5.76
CA VAL A 126 -1.99 -10.36 5.18
C VAL A 126 -1.18 -9.73 4.04
N PRO A 127 -1.83 -9.23 2.97
CA PRO A 127 -1.12 -8.57 1.87
C PRO A 127 -0.29 -7.38 2.33
N LEU A 128 0.93 -7.27 1.77
CA LEU A 128 1.84 -6.15 2.02
C LEU A 128 1.88 -5.20 0.82
N LEU A 129 1.49 -3.95 1.03
CA LEU A 129 1.56 -2.88 0.03
C LEU A 129 2.86 -2.10 0.18
N ILE A 130 3.55 -1.89 -0.92
CA ILE A 130 4.80 -1.10 -0.98
C ILE A 130 4.55 0.16 -1.80
N GLY A 131 4.72 1.32 -1.16
CA GLY A 131 4.54 2.62 -1.78
C GLY A 131 5.62 3.62 -1.37
N GLY A 132 5.60 4.80 -2.00
CA GLY A 132 6.55 5.88 -1.79
C GLY A 132 7.48 6.10 -2.98
N ALA A 133 8.00 7.33 -3.09
CA ALA A 133 8.66 7.79 -4.32
C ALA A 133 9.99 7.06 -4.64
N THR A 134 10.66 6.47 -3.65
CA THR A 134 11.87 5.68 -3.88
C THR A 134 11.58 4.24 -4.28
N THR A 135 10.34 3.78 -4.13
CA THR A 135 9.95 2.41 -4.45
C THR A 135 9.74 2.21 -5.95
N SER A 136 9.91 1.01 -6.41
CA SER A 136 9.64 0.66 -7.80
C SER A 136 9.16 -0.78 -7.91
N ARG A 137 8.37 -1.06 -8.95
CA ARG A 137 7.92 -2.41 -9.28
C ARG A 137 9.09 -3.39 -9.39
N VAL A 138 10.20 -2.95 -9.99
CA VAL A 138 11.40 -3.80 -10.16
C VAL A 138 12.03 -4.16 -8.82
N HIS A 139 12.20 -3.17 -7.93
CA HIS A 139 12.76 -3.43 -6.60
C HIS A 139 11.83 -4.34 -5.79
N THR A 140 10.55 -4.04 -5.78
CA THR A 140 9.54 -4.85 -5.07
C THR A 140 9.55 -6.30 -5.56
N ALA A 141 9.52 -6.51 -6.88
CA ALA A 141 9.52 -7.85 -7.48
C ALA A 141 10.78 -8.67 -7.14
N VAL A 142 11.96 -8.03 -7.08
CA VAL A 142 13.25 -8.73 -6.95
C VAL A 142 13.70 -8.87 -5.49
N LYS A 143 13.40 -7.89 -4.64
CA LYS A 143 14.00 -7.79 -3.30
C LYS A 143 13.01 -8.00 -2.16
N ILE A 144 11.73 -7.69 -2.34
CA ILE A 144 10.74 -7.75 -1.26
C ILE A 144 9.79 -8.94 -1.46
N ALA A 145 9.18 -9.06 -2.61
CA ALA A 145 8.19 -10.10 -2.91
C ALA A 145 8.64 -11.56 -2.72
N PRO A 146 9.93 -11.92 -2.78
CA PRO A 146 10.36 -13.29 -2.47
C PRO A 146 10.21 -13.70 -1.01
N PHE A 147 9.98 -12.79 -0.09
CA PHE A 147 9.96 -13.03 1.36
C PHE A 147 8.58 -12.98 1.99
N ASP A 148 7.53 -12.76 1.22
CA ASP A 148 6.19 -12.61 1.78
C ASP A 148 5.16 -13.38 0.94
N GLU A 149 4.56 -14.36 1.56
CA GLU A 149 3.34 -15.05 1.14
C GLU A 149 2.24 -14.66 2.13
N PRO A 150 1.19 -13.94 1.82
CA PRO A 150 0.31 -14.05 0.64
C PRO A 150 0.63 -13.08 -0.49
N GLY A 151 1.60 -12.21 -0.37
CA GLY A 151 2.09 -11.43 -1.47
C GLY A 151 2.35 -9.96 -1.17
N VAL A 152 3.35 -9.44 -1.86
CA VAL A 152 3.78 -8.04 -1.83
C VAL A 152 3.31 -7.34 -3.09
N PHE A 153 2.72 -6.17 -2.95
CA PHE A 153 2.08 -5.43 -4.04
C PHE A 153 2.62 -4.01 -4.13
N HIS A 154 3.25 -3.67 -5.24
CA HIS A 154 3.71 -2.30 -5.47
C HIS A 154 2.56 -1.40 -5.88
N VAL A 155 2.36 -0.32 -5.14
CA VAL A 155 1.34 0.71 -5.40
C VAL A 155 2.05 2.01 -5.73
N PRO A 156 2.06 2.44 -7.00
CA PRO A 156 2.84 3.59 -7.44
C PRO A 156 2.31 4.93 -6.93
N ASP A 157 1.00 5.02 -6.71
CA ASP A 157 0.36 6.25 -6.26
C ASP A 157 -1.01 5.99 -5.60
N ALA A 158 -1.55 7.02 -4.93
CA ALA A 158 -2.82 6.95 -4.21
C ALA A 158 -4.03 6.64 -5.12
N SER A 159 -3.98 7.00 -6.40
CA SER A 159 -5.09 6.75 -7.32
C SER A 159 -5.22 5.28 -7.68
N LYS A 160 -4.12 4.53 -7.63
CA LYS A 160 -4.09 3.08 -7.87
C LYS A 160 -4.39 2.28 -6.60
N ALA A 161 -4.17 2.87 -5.41
CA ALA A 161 -4.32 2.19 -4.14
C ALA A 161 -5.72 1.57 -3.97
N VAL A 162 -6.78 2.34 -4.22
CA VAL A 162 -8.17 1.87 -4.03
C VAL A 162 -8.48 0.65 -4.87
N GLY A 163 -8.10 0.68 -6.16
CA GLY A 163 -8.36 -0.44 -7.06
C GLY A 163 -7.58 -1.71 -6.69
N VAL A 164 -6.30 -1.56 -6.32
CA VAL A 164 -5.46 -2.68 -5.90
C VAL A 164 -5.98 -3.28 -4.60
N ILE A 165 -6.26 -2.44 -3.60
CA ILE A 165 -6.73 -2.86 -2.29
C ILE A 165 -8.10 -3.54 -2.40
N GLY A 166 -9.04 -2.94 -3.12
CA GLY A 166 -10.38 -3.52 -3.34
C GLY A 166 -10.32 -4.90 -3.98
N ALA A 167 -9.43 -5.08 -4.97
CA ALA A 167 -9.25 -6.38 -5.62
C ALA A 167 -8.61 -7.44 -4.70
N LEU A 168 -7.74 -7.02 -3.75
CA LEU A 168 -7.04 -7.92 -2.84
C LEU A 168 -7.85 -8.27 -1.58
N ILE A 169 -8.72 -7.37 -1.12
CA ILE A 169 -9.59 -7.62 0.05
C ILE A 169 -10.79 -8.48 -0.34
N ASN A 170 -11.35 -8.28 -1.53
CA ASN A 170 -12.49 -9.06 -1.98
C ASN A 170 -12.10 -10.54 -2.24
N PRO A 171 -12.68 -11.51 -1.52
CA PRO A 171 -12.37 -12.93 -1.68
C PRO A 171 -12.55 -13.46 -3.11
N GLU A 172 -13.51 -12.91 -3.87
CA GLU A 172 -13.80 -13.35 -5.25
C GLU A 172 -12.71 -12.94 -6.25
N THR A 173 -12.06 -11.78 -6.03
CA THR A 173 -11.07 -11.23 -6.95
C THR A 173 -9.64 -11.37 -6.46
N ARG A 174 -9.42 -11.67 -5.18
CA ARG A 174 -8.11 -11.74 -4.54
C ARG A 174 -7.15 -12.68 -5.25
N VAL A 175 -7.60 -13.90 -5.54
CA VAL A 175 -6.75 -14.94 -6.15
C VAL A 175 -6.27 -14.49 -7.55
N GLU A 176 -7.18 -13.98 -8.36
CA GLU A 176 -6.86 -13.49 -9.70
C GLU A 176 -5.94 -12.26 -9.66
N ALA A 177 -6.24 -11.30 -8.77
CA ALA A 177 -5.42 -10.11 -8.60
C ALA A 177 -3.99 -10.47 -8.16
N ALA A 178 -3.84 -11.33 -7.16
CA ALA A 178 -2.53 -11.78 -6.69
C ALA A 178 -1.77 -12.55 -7.78
N ALA A 179 -2.45 -13.40 -8.55
CA ALA A 179 -1.84 -14.14 -9.66
C ALA A 179 -1.29 -13.19 -10.75
N LYS A 180 -2.01 -12.13 -11.10
CA LYS A 180 -1.55 -11.13 -12.06
C LYS A 180 -0.27 -10.42 -11.59
N PHE A 181 -0.18 -10.06 -10.31
CA PHE A 181 1.05 -9.47 -9.75
C PHE A 181 2.22 -10.46 -9.75
N ARG A 182 1.99 -11.73 -9.40
CA ARG A 182 3.03 -12.77 -9.43
C ARG A 182 3.57 -12.96 -10.85
N GLU A 183 2.71 -13.12 -11.84
CA GLU A 183 3.10 -13.25 -13.25
C GLU A 183 3.92 -12.04 -13.73
N ASP A 184 3.47 -10.84 -13.40
CA ASP A 184 4.17 -9.59 -13.74
C ASP A 184 5.56 -9.53 -13.08
N TYR A 185 5.66 -9.89 -11.80
CA TYR A 185 6.93 -9.93 -11.08
C TYR A 185 7.90 -11.00 -11.62
N GLU A 186 7.39 -12.14 -12.02
CA GLU A 186 8.22 -13.16 -12.69
C GLU A 186 8.79 -12.67 -14.02
N LYS A 187 7.99 -11.98 -14.83
CA LYS A 187 8.47 -11.36 -16.07
C LYS A 187 9.59 -10.35 -15.78
N VAL A 188 9.41 -9.52 -14.76
CA VAL A 188 10.42 -8.54 -14.34
C VAL A 188 11.71 -9.21 -13.87
N ARG A 189 11.63 -10.28 -13.08
CA ARG A 189 12.80 -11.04 -12.60
C ARG A 189 13.57 -11.67 -13.76
N ARG A 190 12.89 -12.35 -14.69
CA ARG A 190 13.49 -12.97 -15.89
C ARG A 190 14.20 -11.94 -16.77
N GLN A 191 13.56 -10.81 -17.05
CA GLN A 191 14.18 -9.72 -17.83
C GLN A 191 15.47 -9.19 -17.19
N ARG A 192 15.49 -9.10 -15.85
CA ARG A 192 16.67 -8.61 -15.13
C ARG A 192 17.81 -9.65 -15.11
N GLU A 193 17.49 -10.93 -14.97
CA GLU A 193 18.48 -12.02 -15.07
C GLU A 193 19.13 -12.07 -16.45
N ASP A 194 18.34 -11.95 -17.51
CA ASP A 194 18.84 -11.95 -18.88
C ASP A 194 19.71 -10.74 -19.18
N ALA A 195 19.32 -9.56 -18.69
CA ALA A 195 20.15 -8.36 -18.79
C ALA A 195 21.46 -8.48 -18.01
N GLY A 196 21.43 -9.14 -16.84
CA GLY A 196 22.62 -9.43 -16.04
C GLY A 196 23.58 -10.42 -16.73
N LYS A 197 23.05 -11.45 -17.39
CA LYS A 197 23.84 -12.41 -18.16
C LYS A 197 24.51 -11.75 -19.36
N LYS A 198 23.79 -10.92 -20.12
CA LYS A 198 24.36 -10.16 -21.24
C LYS A 198 25.50 -9.22 -20.83
N LYS A 199 25.40 -8.59 -19.65
CA LYS A 199 26.44 -7.68 -19.15
C LYS A 199 27.70 -8.40 -18.64
N LYS A 200 27.61 -9.70 -18.31
CA LYS A 200 28.75 -10.52 -17.91
C LYS A 200 29.51 -11.14 -19.11
N LEU A 201 28.91 -11.12 -20.31
CA LEU A 201 29.47 -11.67 -21.54
C LEU A 201 30.14 -10.60 -22.42
N MET A 202 30.09 -9.34 -22.05
CA MET A 202 30.81 -8.19 -22.60
C MET A 202 31.97 -7.79 -21.68
#